data_120d83d9248a4e466392c2bfed7a4f57
#
_entry.id   120d83d9248a4e466392c2bfed7a4f57
#
_cell.length_a   1.000
_cell.length_b   1.000
_cell.length_c   1.000
_cell.angle_alpha   90.00
_cell.angle_beta   90.00
_cell.angle_gamma   90.00
#
_symmetry.space_group_name_H-M   'P 1'
#
loop_
_entity.id
_entity.type
_entity.pdbx_description
1 polymer ?
#
loop_
_entity_poly.entity_id
_entity_poly.type
_entity_poly.pdbx_seq_one_letter_code
_entity_poly.pdbx_strand_id
1 'polypeptide(L)'
;MTDTMTETTVPAAILNALDLADASWRPHLLRGLEAVAQANPGYLPALAVDSYLPTEGRLFAAFAQPLEKVRYVLVGEGPYPRAESATGVCFMDGAVGALWSAGGLSKPVNRATSLRNFMKMLLVADGQLQPEATGGEAMAPVAAAAMSNGSIQTLPELQANLTGEGFLLLNASLVFRAHVKPVIDARAWLPFLQVVLEVLAQKAAPPTLVLWGKIAEELRKLPETGRFPQAVAEHPYNLTFIANQGMQALFGPMRLLRRR
;
A
#
# COMPACT_ATOMS: atom_id res chain seq x y z
N MET A 1 -12.99 -29.33 36.43
CA MET A 1 -11.96 -28.86 35.53
C MET A 1 -12.53 -27.63 34.82
N THR A 2 -12.26 -26.47 35.39
CA THR A 2 -12.66 -25.17 34.83
C THR A 2 -11.67 -24.84 33.73
N ASP A 3 -12.14 -24.95 32.50
CA ASP A 3 -11.43 -24.52 31.30
C ASP A 3 -11.36 -22.98 31.34
N THR A 4 -10.27 -22.46 31.85
CA THR A 4 -9.96 -21.02 31.83
C THR A 4 -9.57 -20.68 30.40
N MET A 5 -10.58 -20.42 29.57
CA MET A 5 -10.37 -19.73 28.30
C MET A 5 -9.68 -18.39 28.64
N THR A 6 -8.38 -18.34 28.42
CA THR A 6 -7.62 -17.09 28.48
C THR A 6 -8.24 -16.19 27.42
N GLU A 7 -9.07 -15.23 27.84
CA GLU A 7 -9.52 -14.15 26.94
C GLU A 7 -8.27 -13.50 26.35
N THR A 8 -8.03 -13.73 25.08
CA THR A 8 -6.89 -13.17 24.35
C THR A 8 -7.26 -11.71 24.08
N THR A 9 -6.94 -10.84 25.03
CA THR A 9 -7.36 -9.43 24.98
C THR A 9 -6.40 -8.67 24.09
N VAL A 10 -6.91 -8.12 23.00
CA VAL A 10 -6.16 -7.17 22.16
C VAL A 10 -5.89 -5.90 22.98
N PRO A 11 -4.64 -5.42 23.08
CA PRO A 11 -4.31 -4.24 23.88
C PRO A 11 -5.05 -2.98 23.42
N ALA A 12 -5.46 -2.13 24.36
CA ALA A 12 -6.19 -0.89 24.08
C ALA A 12 -5.45 0.04 23.10
N ALA A 13 -4.11 0.11 23.19
CA ALA A 13 -3.30 0.91 22.28
C ALA A 13 -3.46 0.47 20.80
N ILE A 14 -3.62 -0.85 20.55
CA ILE A 14 -3.87 -1.39 19.21
C ILE A 14 -5.32 -1.13 18.80
N LEU A 15 -6.28 -1.29 19.72
CA LEU A 15 -7.71 -1.05 19.46
C LEU A 15 -7.99 0.43 19.10
N ASN A 16 -7.32 1.38 19.76
CA ASN A 16 -7.47 2.81 19.49
C ASN A 16 -7.00 3.17 18.06
N ALA A 17 -6.04 2.45 17.51
CA ALA A 17 -5.59 2.69 16.13
C ALA A 17 -6.67 2.34 15.07
N LEU A 18 -7.72 1.57 15.43
CA LEU A 18 -8.86 1.30 14.55
C LEU A 18 -9.71 2.53 14.25
N ASP A 19 -9.56 3.62 14.98
CA ASP A 19 -10.32 4.85 14.76
C ASP A 19 -9.99 5.52 13.41
N LEU A 20 -8.86 5.19 12.79
CA LEU A 20 -8.51 5.63 11.44
C LEU A 20 -9.15 4.79 10.33
N ALA A 21 -9.67 3.63 10.64
CA ALA A 21 -10.35 2.78 9.67
C ALA A 21 -11.81 3.20 9.50
N ASP A 22 -12.33 3.07 8.27
CA ASP A 22 -13.77 3.21 8.03
C ASP A 22 -14.56 2.16 8.83
N ALA A 23 -15.73 2.55 9.31
CA ALA A 23 -16.56 1.71 10.18
C ALA A 23 -16.90 0.34 9.57
N SER A 24 -17.00 0.25 8.24
CA SER A 24 -17.27 -1.01 7.53
C SER A 24 -16.17 -2.05 7.70
N TRP A 25 -14.95 -1.65 8.01
CA TRP A 25 -13.84 -2.55 8.27
C TRP A 25 -13.77 -3.05 9.72
N ARG A 26 -14.30 -2.28 10.67
CA ARG A 26 -14.06 -2.52 12.11
C ARG A 26 -14.29 -3.98 12.57
N PRO A 27 -15.42 -4.66 12.26
CA PRO A 27 -15.63 -6.04 12.69
C PRO A 27 -14.61 -7.02 12.09
N HIS A 28 -14.17 -6.75 10.87
CA HIS A 28 -13.21 -7.60 10.16
C HIS A 28 -11.77 -7.41 10.67
N LEU A 29 -11.39 -6.17 10.98
CA LEU A 29 -10.08 -5.87 11.58
C LEU A 29 -9.96 -6.44 12.99
N LEU A 30 -11.04 -6.40 13.80
CA LEU A 30 -11.09 -7.05 15.10
C LEU A 30 -10.88 -8.57 14.97
N ARG A 31 -11.61 -9.22 14.06
CA ARG A 31 -11.40 -10.66 13.76
C ARG A 31 -9.97 -10.96 13.33
N GLY A 32 -9.37 -10.08 12.52
CA GLY A 32 -7.97 -10.19 12.11
C GLY A 32 -6.98 -10.09 13.29
N LEU A 33 -7.23 -9.16 14.22
CA LEU A 33 -6.42 -9.02 15.43
C LEU A 33 -6.58 -10.24 16.37
N GLU A 34 -7.78 -10.77 16.50
CA GLU A 34 -8.05 -12.00 17.22
C GLU A 34 -7.28 -13.20 16.61
N ALA A 35 -7.25 -13.29 15.28
CA ALA A 35 -6.48 -14.34 14.58
C ALA A 35 -4.97 -14.23 14.86
N VAL A 36 -4.42 -13.00 14.90
CA VAL A 36 -3.02 -12.77 15.32
C VAL A 36 -2.80 -13.21 16.76
N ALA A 37 -3.70 -12.83 17.67
CA ALA A 37 -3.61 -13.16 19.08
C ALA A 37 -3.74 -14.67 19.34
N GLN A 38 -4.58 -15.36 18.59
CA GLN A 38 -4.71 -16.82 18.64
C GLN A 38 -3.46 -17.54 18.14
N ALA A 39 -2.89 -17.07 17.03
CA ALA A 39 -1.68 -17.65 16.46
C ALA A 39 -0.43 -17.38 17.32
N ASN A 40 -0.37 -16.22 17.98
CA ASN A 40 0.73 -15.82 18.86
C ASN A 40 0.21 -14.91 20.00
N PRO A 41 -0.23 -15.47 21.13
CA PRO A 41 -0.84 -14.70 22.23
C PRO A 41 0.04 -13.60 22.83
N GLY A 42 1.38 -13.74 22.74
CA GLY A 42 2.33 -12.75 23.26
C GLY A 42 2.64 -11.61 22.30
N TYR A 43 2.28 -11.71 21.02
CA TYR A 43 2.74 -10.77 20.01
C TYR A 43 2.14 -9.37 20.16
N LEU A 44 0.80 -9.26 20.20
CA LEU A 44 0.13 -7.96 20.31
C LEU A 44 0.40 -7.25 21.65
N PRO A 45 0.41 -7.94 22.82
CA PRO A 45 0.86 -7.33 24.07
C PRO A 45 2.30 -6.80 24.01
N ALA A 46 3.24 -7.55 23.46
CA ALA A 46 4.61 -7.10 23.28
C ALA A 46 4.71 -5.89 22.33
N LEU A 47 3.98 -5.93 21.21
CA LEU A 47 3.94 -4.83 20.25
C LEU A 47 3.37 -3.53 20.87
N ALA A 48 2.37 -3.63 21.72
CA ALA A 48 1.70 -2.46 22.32
C ALA A 48 2.62 -1.63 23.22
N VAL A 49 3.70 -2.21 23.74
CA VAL A 49 4.70 -1.55 24.59
C VAL A 49 6.04 -1.32 23.88
N ASP A 50 6.12 -1.70 22.61
CA ASP A 50 7.32 -1.59 21.79
C ASP A 50 7.30 -0.32 20.91
N SER A 51 8.47 0.06 20.39
CA SER A 51 8.60 1.12 19.38
C SER A 51 8.47 0.52 17.98
N TYR A 52 7.46 0.92 17.24
CA TYR A 52 7.23 0.49 15.87
C TYR A 52 6.79 1.63 14.95
N LEU A 53 6.92 1.42 13.66
CA LEU A 53 6.37 2.27 12.60
C LEU A 53 5.19 1.56 11.93
N PRO A 54 4.15 2.29 11.49
CA PRO A 54 4.00 3.75 11.57
C PRO A 54 3.66 4.24 12.97
N THR A 55 4.10 5.46 13.29
CA THR A 55 3.76 6.17 14.54
C THR A 55 2.36 6.78 14.49
N GLU A 56 1.95 7.49 15.57
CA GLU A 56 0.73 8.32 15.63
C GLU A 56 -0.57 7.53 15.39
N GLY A 57 -0.62 6.27 15.82
CA GLY A 57 -1.82 5.43 15.67
C GLY A 57 -2.15 5.05 14.23
N ARG A 58 -1.25 5.24 13.25
CA ARG A 58 -1.49 5.01 11.81
C ARG A 58 -1.46 3.55 11.38
N LEU A 59 -1.56 2.61 12.32
CA LEU A 59 -1.47 1.17 12.06
C LEU A 59 -2.50 0.69 11.03
N PHE A 60 -3.71 1.25 11.06
CA PHE A 60 -4.80 0.89 10.13
C PHE A 60 -5.16 1.99 9.13
N ALA A 61 -4.25 2.94 8.87
CA ALA A 61 -4.50 4.06 7.95
C ALA A 61 -4.87 3.63 6.51
N ALA A 62 -4.41 2.46 6.07
CA ALA A 62 -4.78 1.90 4.77
C ALA A 62 -6.28 1.61 4.63
N PHE A 63 -6.99 1.40 5.74
CA PHE A 63 -8.41 1.03 5.79
C PHE A 63 -9.35 2.24 5.93
N ALA A 64 -8.89 3.46 5.65
CA ALA A 64 -9.69 4.67 5.79
C ALA A 64 -10.85 4.80 4.78
N GLN A 65 -10.84 4.03 3.68
CA GLN A 65 -11.94 4.00 2.73
C GLN A 65 -12.95 2.87 3.06
N PRO A 66 -14.24 3.04 2.71
CA PRO A 66 -15.24 1.99 2.87
C PRO A 66 -14.89 0.69 2.16
N LEU A 67 -15.16 -0.46 2.80
CA LEU A 67 -14.87 -1.80 2.27
C LEU A 67 -15.53 -2.04 0.89
N GLU A 68 -16.75 -1.57 0.72
CA GLU A 68 -17.50 -1.75 -0.53
C GLU A 68 -16.87 -1.02 -1.72
N LYS A 69 -16.12 0.06 -1.48
CA LYS A 69 -15.42 0.81 -2.53
C LYS A 69 -14.14 0.14 -3.02
N VAL A 70 -13.62 -0.86 -2.31
CA VAL A 70 -12.39 -1.54 -2.73
C VAL A 70 -12.60 -2.32 -4.02
N ARG A 71 -11.87 -1.94 -5.06
CA ARG A 71 -11.83 -2.57 -6.38
C ARG A 71 -10.45 -3.13 -6.74
N TYR A 72 -9.42 -2.62 -6.10
CA TYR A 72 -8.03 -3.02 -6.29
C TYR A 72 -7.34 -3.14 -4.93
N VAL A 73 -6.41 -4.07 -4.81
CA VAL A 73 -5.55 -4.18 -3.62
C VAL A 73 -4.10 -4.19 -4.08
N LEU A 74 -3.37 -3.13 -3.79
CA LEU A 74 -1.93 -3.10 -3.95
C LEU A 74 -1.29 -3.55 -2.65
N VAL A 75 -0.49 -4.61 -2.69
CA VAL A 75 0.15 -5.17 -1.49
C VAL A 75 1.64 -4.93 -1.53
N GLY A 76 2.16 -4.28 -0.48
CA GLY A 76 3.60 -4.15 -0.21
C GLY A 76 4.06 -5.06 0.91
N GLU A 77 5.36 -5.14 1.12
CA GLU A 77 5.96 -5.99 2.16
C GLU A 77 5.68 -5.47 3.57
N GLY A 78 5.88 -4.16 3.79
CA GLY A 78 5.72 -3.51 5.09
C GLY A 78 6.04 -2.02 5.05
N PRO A 79 5.91 -1.32 6.20
CA PRO A 79 6.18 0.11 6.30
C PRO A 79 7.64 0.46 6.00
N TYR A 80 7.86 1.67 5.51
CA TYR A 80 9.22 2.23 5.37
C TYR A 80 9.93 2.29 6.73
N PRO A 81 11.28 2.12 6.76
CA PRO A 81 12.06 2.06 8.01
C PRO A 81 12.38 3.43 8.62
N ARG A 82 11.64 4.48 8.27
CA ARG A 82 11.79 5.85 8.76
C ARG A 82 10.43 6.43 9.16
N ALA A 83 10.37 7.14 10.27
CA ALA A 83 9.12 7.66 10.83
C ALA A 83 8.41 8.63 9.88
N GLU A 84 9.17 9.51 9.23
CA GLU A 84 8.65 10.47 8.24
C GLU A 84 8.11 9.80 6.96
N SER A 85 8.61 8.60 6.64
CA SER A 85 8.21 7.84 5.44
C SER A 85 7.07 6.88 5.70
N ALA A 86 6.96 6.35 6.93
CA ALA A 86 5.99 5.32 7.31
C ALA A 86 4.61 5.93 7.58
N THR A 87 3.74 5.94 6.58
CA THR A 87 2.38 6.51 6.65
C THR A 87 1.31 5.51 7.12
N GLY A 88 1.62 4.22 7.21
CA GLY A 88 0.62 3.15 7.36
C GLY A 88 -0.05 2.74 6.05
N VAL A 89 0.25 3.44 4.96
CA VAL A 89 -0.28 3.19 3.62
C VAL A 89 0.84 2.68 2.72
N CYS A 90 0.62 1.55 2.07
CA CYS A 90 1.61 0.94 1.18
C CYS A 90 2.01 1.89 0.05
N PHE A 91 3.30 1.88 -0.30
CA PHE A 91 3.86 2.62 -1.43
C PHE A 91 3.87 4.16 -1.27
N MET A 92 3.17 4.72 -0.30
CA MET A 92 3.08 6.16 -0.05
C MET A 92 4.14 6.60 0.96
N ASP A 93 5.30 7.07 0.46
CA ASP A 93 6.40 7.59 1.28
C ASP A 93 6.06 8.99 1.79
N GLY A 94 5.80 9.15 3.08
CA GLY A 94 5.44 10.44 3.71
C GLY A 94 6.51 11.52 3.60
N ALA A 95 7.77 11.15 3.34
CA ALA A 95 8.84 12.11 3.08
C ALA A 95 8.77 12.74 1.68
N VAL A 96 7.88 12.24 0.80
CA VAL A 96 7.64 12.81 -0.53
C VAL A 96 6.44 13.74 -0.47
N GLY A 97 6.67 15.04 -0.59
CA GLY A 97 5.61 16.04 -0.72
C GLY A 97 5.32 16.34 -2.19
N ALA A 98 6.05 17.32 -2.75
CA ALA A 98 5.89 17.74 -4.15
C ALA A 98 6.37 16.65 -5.12
N LEU A 99 5.59 16.45 -6.21
CA LEU A 99 5.92 15.49 -7.27
C LEU A 99 6.84 16.07 -8.32
N TRP A 100 6.75 17.37 -8.59
CA TRP A 100 7.38 18.05 -9.71
C TRP A 100 8.45 19.05 -9.27
N SER A 101 9.37 19.33 -10.18
CA SER A 101 10.32 20.42 -10.15
C SER A 101 10.44 21.04 -11.55
N ALA A 102 11.09 22.19 -11.70
CA ALA A 102 11.24 22.87 -12.99
C ALA A 102 11.89 21.98 -14.07
N GLY A 103 12.78 21.06 -13.68
CA GLY A 103 13.50 20.19 -14.62
C GLY A 103 12.95 18.76 -14.72
N GLY A 104 11.81 18.43 -14.11
CA GLY A 104 11.27 17.06 -14.12
C GLY A 104 10.59 16.67 -12.80
N LEU A 105 10.78 15.42 -12.41
CA LEU A 105 10.30 14.95 -11.09
C LEU A 105 11.12 15.61 -9.97
N SER A 106 10.49 15.82 -8.82
CA SER A 106 11.14 16.40 -7.65
C SER A 106 12.31 15.55 -7.15
N LYS A 107 13.21 16.15 -6.38
CA LYS A 107 14.35 15.44 -5.78
C LYS A 107 13.90 14.29 -4.86
N PRO A 108 12.87 14.44 -3.98
CA PRO A 108 12.34 13.32 -3.20
C PRO A 108 11.81 12.18 -4.08
N VAL A 109 11.03 12.46 -5.12
CA VAL A 109 10.53 11.44 -6.06
C VAL A 109 11.69 10.71 -6.75
N ASN A 110 12.70 11.45 -7.23
CA ASN A 110 13.87 10.86 -7.89
C ASN A 110 14.67 9.91 -6.96
N ARG A 111 14.67 10.15 -5.65
CA ARG A 111 15.28 9.27 -4.64
C ARG A 111 14.43 8.04 -4.36
N ALA A 112 13.12 8.17 -4.42
CA ALA A 112 12.16 7.07 -4.25
C ALA A 112 12.01 6.30 -5.56
N THR A 113 12.97 5.41 -5.87
CA THR A 113 13.10 4.74 -7.17
C THR A 113 11.81 4.10 -7.66
N SER A 114 11.08 3.40 -6.80
CA SER A 114 9.82 2.75 -7.16
C SER A 114 8.73 3.76 -7.53
N LEU A 115 8.57 4.83 -6.76
CA LEU A 115 7.63 5.91 -7.06
C LEU A 115 8.01 6.64 -8.35
N ARG A 116 9.30 6.92 -8.54
CA ARG A 116 9.81 7.55 -9.77
C ARG A 116 9.44 6.73 -11.01
N ASN A 117 9.69 5.42 -10.98
CA ASN A 117 9.42 4.55 -12.12
C ASN A 117 7.91 4.36 -12.33
N PHE A 118 7.12 4.30 -11.26
CA PHE A 118 5.66 4.28 -11.34
C PHE A 118 5.12 5.55 -11.99
N MET A 119 5.58 6.74 -11.58
CA MET A 119 5.18 7.99 -12.22
C MET A 119 5.56 8.06 -13.69
N LYS A 120 6.76 7.59 -14.05
CA LYS A 120 7.19 7.51 -15.45
C LYS A 120 6.29 6.55 -16.26
N MET A 121 5.94 5.40 -15.69
CA MET A 121 4.99 4.46 -16.32
C MET A 121 3.63 5.12 -16.55
N LEU A 122 3.10 5.88 -15.58
CA LEU A 122 1.84 6.63 -15.76
C LEU A 122 1.93 7.66 -16.89
N LEU A 123 3.06 8.38 -16.99
CA LEU A 123 3.30 9.36 -18.07
C LEU A 123 3.41 8.68 -19.43
N VAL A 124 4.01 7.49 -19.51
CA VAL A 124 4.04 6.69 -20.74
C VAL A 124 2.63 6.23 -21.09
N ALA A 125 1.88 5.71 -20.14
CA ALA A 125 0.49 5.28 -20.33
C ALA A 125 -0.45 6.42 -20.78
N ASP A 126 -0.16 7.65 -20.34
CA ASP A 126 -0.86 8.88 -20.76
C ASP A 126 -0.37 9.45 -22.11
N GLY A 127 0.63 8.82 -22.74
CA GLY A 127 1.22 9.29 -24.01
C GLY A 127 2.08 10.56 -23.88
N GLN A 128 2.47 10.93 -22.66
CA GLN A 128 3.30 12.13 -22.40
C GLN A 128 4.81 11.84 -22.48
N LEU A 129 5.20 10.58 -22.40
CA LEU A 129 6.58 10.10 -22.56
C LEU A 129 6.62 8.88 -23.47
N GLN A 130 7.76 8.65 -24.10
CA GLN A 130 8.05 7.38 -24.76
C GLN A 130 8.80 6.46 -23.78
N PRO A 131 8.56 5.13 -23.79
CA PRO A 131 9.23 4.20 -22.88
C PRO A 131 10.76 4.28 -22.92
N GLU A 132 11.33 4.55 -24.11
CA GLU A 132 12.76 4.63 -24.36
C GLU A 132 13.36 6.02 -24.00
N ALA A 133 12.51 7.03 -23.84
CA ALA A 133 12.90 8.42 -23.59
C ALA A 133 12.24 8.97 -22.32
N THR A 134 12.71 8.52 -21.17
CA THR A 134 12.20 8.95 -19.85
C THR A 134 13.26 9.70 -19.02
N GLY A 135 14.32 10.20 -19.68
CA GLY A 135 15.40 10.98 -19.08
C GLY A 135 15.04 12.45 -18.81
N GLY A 136 16.00 13.21 -18.29
CA GLY A 136 15.78 14.60 -17.89
C GLY A 136 15.28 15.50 -19.02
N GLU A 137 15.84 15.38 -20.24
CA GLU A 137 15.43 16.18 -21.41
C GLU A 137 13.95 15.96 -21.76
N ALA A 138 13.50 14.69 -21.76
CA ALA A 138 12.10 14.35 -22.04
C ALA A 138 11.17 14.75 -20.88
N MET A 139 11.67 14.71 -19.63
CA MET A 139 10.88 15.03 -18.43
C MET A 139 10.66 16.54 -18.23
N ALA A 140 11.58 17.40 -18.67
CA ALA A 140 11.49 18.84 -18.42
C ALA A 140 10.21 19.47 -19.01
N PRO A 141 9.84 19.28 -20.29
CA PRO A 141 8.60 19.83 -20.83
C PRO A 141 7.34 19.23 -20.18
N VAL A 142 7.37 17.94 -19.81
CA VAL A 142 6.25 17.29 -19.11
C VAL A 142 6.02 17.91 -17.74
N ALA A 143 7.09 18.15 -16.97
CA ALA A 143 6.99 18.79 -15.66
C ALA A 143 6.51 20.25 -15.76
N ALA A 144 7.02 21.01 -16.73
CA ALA A 144 6.56 22.38 -16.98
C ALA A 144 5.05 22.43 -17.30
N ALA A 145 4.57 21.50 -18.13
CA ALA A 145 3.15 21.36 -18.41
C ALA A 145 2.37 20.93 -17.15
N ALA A 146 2.84 19.96 -16.38
CA ALA A 146 2.18 19.45 -15.18
C ALA A 146 1.99 20.52 -14.10
N MET A 147 2.92 21.47 -13.98
CA MET A 147 2.80 22.58 -13.02
C MET A 147 1.72 23.62 -13.40
N SER A 148 1.19 23.59 -14.62
CA SER A 148 0.25 24.59 -15.15
C SER A 148 -1.08 24.02 -15.69
N ASN A 149 -1.16 22.71 -15.97
CA ASN A 149 -2.28 22.10 -16.73
C ASN A 149 -3.33 21.36 -15.90
N GLY A 150 -3.40 21.59 -14.60
CA GLY A 150 -4.37 20.89 -13.72
C GLY A 150 -3.92 19.47 -13.33
N SER A 151 -2.65 19.12 -13.48
CA SER A 151 -2.09 17.90 -12.89
C SER A 151 -2.00 18.00 -11.36
N ILE A 152 -2.01 16.85 -10.70
CA ILE A 152 -1.72 16.78 -9.26
C ILE A 152 -0.29 17.26 -8.98
N GLN A 153 -0.08 17.86 -7.80
CA GLN A 153 1.21 18.45 -7.43
C GLN A 153 1.92 17.68 -6.33
N THR A 154 1.20 16.88 -5.56
CA THR A 154 1.70 16.24 -4.34
C THR A 154 1.42 14.75 -4.31
N LEU A 155 2.22 13.99 -3.51
CA LEU A 155 1.98 12.56 -3.30
C LEU A 155 0.64 12.28 -2.59
N PRO A 156 0.19 13.08 -1.61
CA PRO A 156 -1.17 12.92 -1.07
C PRO A 156 -2.30 13.03 -2.11
N GLU A 157 -2.17 13.89 -3.13
CA GLU A 157 -3.14 13.95 -4.24
C GLU A 157 -3.10 12.66 -5.08
N LEU A 158 -1.91 12.08 -5.31
CA LEU A 158 -1.80 10.77 -5.99
C LEU A 158 -2.45 9.65 -5.17
N GLN A 159 -2.22 9.65 -3.85
CA GLN A 159 -2.88 8.70 -2.94
C GLN A 159 -4.40 8.86 -2.98
N ALA A 160 -4.90 10.09 -2.94
CA ALA A 160 -6.34 10.38 -3.03
C ALA A 160 -6.94 9.87 -4.34
N ASN A 161 -6.23 10.06 -5.47
CA ASN A 161 -6.68 9.54 -6.77
C ASN A 161 -6.68 8.01 -6.80
N LEU A 162 -5.66 7.33 -6.27
CA LEU A 162 -5.64 5.87 -6.14
C LEU A 162 -6.80 5.37 -5.27
N THR A 163 -7.00 5.99 -4.11
CA THR A 163 -8.12 5.65 -3.21
C THR A 163 -9.48 5.91 -3.90
N GLY A 164 -9.60 7.00 -4.64
CA GLY A 164 -10.79 7.31 -5.45
C GLY A 164 -11.08 6.30 -6.55
N GLU A 165 -10.05 5.64 -7.09
CA GLU A 165 -10.19 4.47 -7.99
C GLU A 165 -10.52 3.17 -7.24
N GLY A 166 -10.54 3.18 -5.92
CA GLY A 166 -10.86 2.03 -5.08
C GLY A 166 -9.64 1.18 -4.74
N PHE A 167 -8.43 1.74 -4.72
CA PHE A 167 -7.25 1.03 -4.24
C PHE A 167 -7.20 0.95 -2.72
N LEU A 168 -7.15 -0.25 -2.18
CA LEU A 168 -6.64 -0.54 -0.85
C LEU A 168 -5.11 -0.68 -0.95
N LEU A 169 -4.38 0.26 -0.36
CA LEU A 169 -2.91 0.28 -0.37
C LEU A 169 -2.40 -0.39 0.91
N LEU A 170 -2.32 -1.71 0.90
CA LEU A 170 -2.11 -2.54 2.08
C LEU A 170 -0.66 -3.02 2.18
N ASN A 171 -0.08 -2.99 3.38
CA ASN A 171 1.15 -3.70 3.70
C ASN A 171 0.84 -5.11 4.24
N ALA A 172 1.59 -6.13 3.81
CA ALA A 172 1.48 -7.50 4.32
C ALA A 172 1.86 -7.60 5.80
N SER A 173 2.90 -6.86 6.22
CA SER A 173 3.19 -6.57 7.62
C SER A 173 2.74 -5.15 7.93
N LEU A 174 1.91 -4.95 8.95
CA LEU A 174 1.44 -3.61 9.30
C LEU A 174 2.48 -2.79 10.09
N VAL A 175 3.54 -3.42 10.57
CA VAL A 175 4.56 -2.75 11.38
C VAL A 175 5.97 -2.98 10.84
N PHE A 176 6.85 -2.03 11.14
CA PHE A 176 8.30 -2.17 11.06
C PHE A 176 8.93 -1.84 12.42
N ARG A 177 9.82 -2.72 12.91
CA ARG A 177 10.59 -2.54 14.12
C ARG A 177 12.08 -2.66 13.81
N ALA A 178 12.85 -1.60 14.08
CA ALA A 178 14.27 -1.53 13.68
C ALA A 178 15.16 -2.61 14.30
N HIS A 179 14.78 -3.13 15.48
CA HIS A 179 15.49 -4.16 16.23
C HIS A 179 14.99 -5.58 15.99
N VAL A 180 13.98 -5.74 15.12
CA VAL A 180 13.36 -7.04 14.80
C VAL A 180 13.55 -7.33 13.31
N LYS A 181 13.88 -8.59 12.99
CA LYS A 181 13.95 -9.00 11.58
C LYS A 181 12.57 -8.91 10.94
N PRO A 182 12.41 -8.26 9.77
CA PRO A 182 11.09 -8.04 9.13
C PRO A 182 10.26 -9.31 8.94
N VAL A 183 10.90 -10.46 8.71
CA VAL A 183 10.22 -11.76 8.56
C VAL A 183 9.45 -12.18 9.81
N ILE A 184 9.85 -11.74 11.00
CA ILE A 184 9.17 -12.08 12.27
C ILE A 184 7.81 -11.36 12.30
N ASP A 185 7.81 -10.06 12.01
CA ASP A 185 6.57 -9.28 11.94
C ASP A 185 5.67 -9.73 10.79
N ALA A 186 6.25 -10.01 9.62
CA ALA A 186 5.50 -10.51 8.47
C ALA A 186 4.76 -11.84 8.80
N ARG A 187 5.40 -12.76 9.52
CA ARG A 187 4.76 -14.00 9.97
C ARG A 187 3.68 -13.75 11.01
N ALA A 188 3.90 -12.83 11.93
CA ALA A 188 2.93 -12.49 12.97
C ALA A 188 1.66 -11.86 12.40
N TRP A 189 1.78 -11.02 11.36
CA TRP A 189 0.66 -10.36 10.69
C TRP A 189 -0.01 -11.21 9.61
N LEU A 190 0.53 -12.38 9.25
CA LEU A 190 -0.05 -13.25 8.22
C LEU A 190 -1.51 -13.65 8.52
N PRO A 191 -1.90 -14.06 9.75
CA PRO A 191 -3.30 -14.38 10.05
C PRO A 191 -4.25 -13.19 9.84
N PHE A 192 -3.80 -11.97 10.15
CA PHE A 192 -4.56 -10.75 9.88
C PHE A 192 -4.77 -10.54 8.38
N LEU A 193 -3.71 -10.65 7.60
CA LEU A 193 -3.77 -10.52 6.14
C LEU A 193 -4.73 -11.55 5.52
N GLN A 194 -4.70 -12.80 5.99
CA GLN A 194 -5.60 -13.86 5.52
C GLN A 194 -7.06 -13.49 5.78
N VAL A 195 -7.40 -12.98 6.98
CA VAL A 195 -8.77 -12.50 7.28
C VAL A 195 -9.19 -11.37 6.35
N VAL A 196 -8.30 -10.39 6.07
CA VAL A 196 -8.61 -9.30 5.14
C VAL A 196 -8.87 -9.84 3.73
N LEU A 197 -8.03 -10.77 3.25
CA LEU A 197 -8.21 -11.39 1.94
C LEU A 197 -9.51 -12.22 1.89
N GLU A 198 -9.85 -12.99 2.92
CA GLU A 198 -11.13 -13.70 2.99
C GLU A 198 -12.34 -12.78 2.83
N VAL A 199 -12.35 -11.66 3.57
CA VAL A 199 -13.41 -10.66 3.50
C VAL A 199 -13.55 -10.09 2.09
N LEU A 200 -12.45 -9.72 1.48
CA LEU A 200 -12.43 -9.18 0.12
C LEU A 200 -12.86 -10.20 -0.91
N ALA A 201 -12.50 -11.48 -0.73
CA ALA A 201 -12.90 -12.57 -1.63
C ALA A 201 -14.40 -12.91 -1.55
N GLN A 202 -15.08 -12.52 -0.47
CA GLN A 202 -16.54 -12.71 -0.30
C GLN A 202 -17.38 -11.62 -0.97
N LYS A 203 -16.77 -10.56 -1.50
CA LYS A 203 -17.49 -9.54 -2.26
C LYS A 203 -18.10 -10.16 -3.52
N ALA A 204 -19.25 -9.68 -3.94
CA ALA A 204 -19.90 -10.12 -5.20
C ALA A 204 -18.98 -9.94 -6.42
N ALA A 205 -18.13 -8.92 -6.41
CA ALA A 205 -17.03 -8.73 -7.34
C ALA A 205 -15.73 -8.59 -6.52
N PRO A 206 -14.94 -9.66 -6.36
CA PRO A 206 -13.63 -9.58 -5.69
C PRO A 206 -12.72 -8.57 -6.38
N PRO A 207 -11.96 -7.76 -5.61
CA PRO A 207 -11.05 -6.77 -6.18
C PRO A 207 -9.90 -7.44 -6.94
N THR A 208 -9.27 -6.69 -7.85
CA THR A 208 -8.03 -7.16 -8.49
C THR A 208 -6.85 -6.99 -7.54
N LEU A 209 -6.10 -8.06 -7.29
CA LEU A 209 -4.82 -7.97 -6.59
C LEU A 209 -3.74 -7.44 -7.55
N VAL A 210 -3.11 -6.33 -7.18
CA VAL A 210 -1.97 -5.76 -7.89
C VAL A 210 -0.70 -6.16 -7.13
N LEU A 211 0.09 -7.04 -7.74
CA LEU A 211 1.18 -7.75 -7.09
C LEU A 211 2.50 -7.46 -7.80
N TRP A 212 3.46 -6.85 -7.11
CA TRP A 212 4.75 -6.43 -7.66
C TRP A 212 5.94 -7.14 -7.02
N GLY A 213 6.79 -7.76 -7.83
CA GLY A 213 8.03 -8.36 -7.38
C GLY A 213 7.85 -9.53 -6.41
N LYS A 214 8.71 -9.65 -5.42
CA LYS A 214 8.77 -10.82 -4.51
C LYS A 214 7.51 -11.02 -3.67
N ILE A 215 6.83 -9.94 -3.27
CA ILE A 215 5.59 -10.08 -2.50
C ILE A 215 4.51 -10.83 -3.31
N ALA A 216 4.53 -10.71 -4.65
CA ALA A 216 3.65 -11.48 -5.50
C ALA A 216 3.86 -12.99 -5.36
N GLU A 217 5.13 -13.44 -5.28
CA GLU A 217 5.47 -14.85 -5.12
C GLU A 217 5.01 -15.40 -3.76
N GLU A 218 5.17 -14.61 -2.69
CA GLU A 218 4.75 -15.01 -1.35
C GLU A 218 3.23 -15.06 -1.20
N LEU A 219 2.53 -14.05 -1.69
CA LEU A 219 1.07 -13.98 -1.61
C LEU A 219 0.39 -15.07 -2.44
N ARG A 220 0.95 -15.40 -3.61
CA ARG A 220 0.40 -16.47 -4.48
C ARG A 220 0.48 -17.86 -3.87
N LYS A 221 1.24 -18.05 -2.79
CA LYS A 221 1.24 -19.29 -2.00
C LYS A 221 0.02 -19.40 -1.07
N LEU A 222 -0.67 -18.30 -0.82
CA LEU A 222 -1.86 -18.28 0.01
C LEU A 222 -3.08 -18.76 -0.80
N PRO A 223 -3.84 -19.76 -0.32
CA PRO A 223 -5.01 -20.28 -1.04
C PRO A 223 -6.06 -19.20 -1.35
N GLU A 224 -6.20 -18.21 -0.48
CA GLU A 224 -7.14 -17.11 -0.61
C GLU A 224 -6.92 -16.31 -1.88
N THR A 225 -5.66 -16.14 -2.31
CA THR A 225 -5.31 -15.31 -3.47
C THR A 225 -5.81 -15.90 -4.80
N GLY A 226 -6.04 -17.21 -4.86
CA GLY A 226 -6.61 -17.87 -6.05
C GLY A 226 -8.06 -17.44 -6.39
N ARG A 227 -8.72 -16.73 -5.46
CA ARG A 227 -10.09 -16.22 -5.66
C ARG A 227 -10.16 -14.85 -6.33
N PHE A 228 -9.02 -14.22 -6.57
CA PHE A 228 -8.94 -12.86 -7.08
C PHE A 228 -8.45 -12.81 -8.52
N PRO A 229 -8.97 -11.90 -9.35
CA PRO A 229 -8.23 -11.44 -10.52
C PRO A 229 -6.87 -10.87 -10.07
N GLN A 230 -5.82 -11.12 -10.85
CA GLN A 230 -4.45 -10.69 -10.49
C GLN A 230 -3.82 -9.89 -11.63
N ALA A 231 -3.23 -8.76 -11.30
CA ALA A 231 -2.36 -7.97 -12.17
C ALA A 231 -0.93 -8.05 -11.60
N VAL A 232 -0.09 -8.84 -12.24
CA VAL A 232 1.27 -9.16 -11.74
C VAL A 232 2.31 -8.49 -12.62
N ALA A 233 3.30 -7.86 -12.00
CA ALA A 233 4.45 -7.27 -12.67
C ALA A 233 5.72 -7.43 -11.83
N GLU A 234 6.86 -7.13 -12.44
CA GLU A 234 8.08 -6.89 -11.71
C GLU A 234 7.91 -5.68 -10.76
N HIS A 235 8.76 -5.62 -9.73
CA HIS A 235 8.70 -4.50 -8.80
C HIS A 235 9.06 -3.17 -9.51
N PRO A 236 8.38 -2.04 -9.25
CA PRO A 236 8.68 -0.74 -9.84
C PRO A 236 10.10 -0.22 -9.61
N TYR A 237 10.85 -0.86 -8.70
CA TYR A 237 12.29 -0.61 -8.57
C TYR A 237 13.05 -0.87 -9.88
N ASN A 238 12.58 -1.81 -10.69
CA ASN A 238 13.17 -2.14 -11.99
C ASN A 238 12.75 -1.12 -13.04
N LEU A 239 13.70 -0.71 -13.89
CA LEU A 239 13.42 0.23 -14.98
C LEU A 239 12.44 -0.33 -16.03
N THR A 240 12.46 -1.64 -16.23
CA THR A 240 11.55 -2.34 -17.15
C THR A 240 10.08 -2.12 -16.83
N PHE A 241 9.77 -1.83 -15.55
CA PHE A 241 8.41 -1.53 -15.11
C PHE A 241 7.79 -0.33 -15.87
N ILE A 242 8.61 0.63 -16.31
CA ILE A 242 8.15 1.81 -17.05
C ILE A 242 7.48 1.40 -18.36
N ALA A 243 8.01 0.36 -19.03
CA ALA A 243 7.51 -0.15 -20.31
C ALA A 243 6.51 -1.31 -20.13
N ASN A 244 6.13 -1.69 -18.89
CA ASN A 244 5.25 -2.83 -18.65
C ASN A 244 3.85 -2.55 -19.18
N GLN A 245 3.47 -3.23 -20.25
CA GLN A 245 2.19 -3.03 -20.95
C GLN A 245 0.97 -3.39 -20.09
N GLY A 246 1.08 -4.41 -19.25
CA GLY A 246 0.00 -4.80 -18.33
C GLY A 246 -0.30 -3.70 -17.32
N MET A 247 0.74 -3.06 -16.77
CA MET A 247 0.56 -1.94 -15.84
C MET A 247 0.07 -0.69 -16.55
N GLN A 248 0.55 -0.40 -17.75
CA GLN A 248 0.04 0.73 -18.57
C GLN A 248 -1.45 0.52 -18.91
N ALA A 249 -1.86 -0.68 -19.27
CA ALA A 249 -3.26 -1.01 -19.56
C ALA A 249 -4.16 -0.89 -18.32
N LEU A 250 -3.64 -1.27 -17.12
CA LEU A 250 -4.36 -1.16 -15.87
C LEU A 250 -4.52 0.31 -15.42
N PHE A 251 -3.42 1.05 -15.37
CA PHE A 251 -3.38 2.39 -14.76
C PHE A 251 -3.69 3.53 -15.74
N GLY A 252 -3.44 3.36 -17.03
CA GLY A 252 -3.63 4.42 -18.03
C GLY A 252 -5.05 5.00 -18.06
N PRO A 253 -6.12 4.19 -18.09
CA PRO A 253 -7.49 4.69 -18.06
C PRO A 253 -7.84 5.49 -16.82
N MET A 254 -7.14 5.27 -15.70
CA MET A 254 -7.42 5.90 -14.41
C MET A 254 -6.99 7.38 -14.35
N ARG A 255 -6.08 7.80 -15.24
CA ARG A 255 -5.61 9.20 -15.31
C ARG A 255 -5.14 9.75 -13.97
N LEU A 256 -4.38 8.97 -13.20
CA LEU A 256 -4.01 9.25 -11.81
C LEU A 256 -3.23 10.55 -11.59
N LEU A 257 -2.58 11.08 -12.63
CA LEU A 257 -1.83 12.34 -12.53
C LEU A 257 -2.68 13.59 -12.76
N ARG A 258 -3.99 13.46 -13.00
CA ARG A 258 -4.92 14.58 -13.16
C ARG A 258 -5.65 14.90 -11.85
N ARG A 259 -5.86 16.18 -11.60
CA ARG A 259 -6.78 16.63 -10.52
C ARG A 259 -8.20 16.20 -10.86
N ARG A 260 -8.90 15.78 -9.84
CA ARG A 260 -10.34 15.41 -9.88
C ARG A 260 -11.18 16.47 -9.20
#